data_99dd86407dc59adacd883e1796374aeb
#
_entry.id   99dd86407dc59adacd883e1796374aeb
#
_cell.length_a   1.000
_cell.length_b   1.000
_cell.length_c   1.000
_cell.angle_alpha   90.00
_cell.angle_beta   90.00
_cell.angle_gamma   90.00
#
_symmetry.space_group_name_H-M   'P 1'
#
loop_
_entity.id
_entity.type
_entity.pdbx_description
1 polymer ?
#
loop_
_entity_poly.entity_id
_entity_poly.type
_entity_poly.pdbx_seq_one_letter_code
_entity_poly.pdbx_strand_id
1 'polypeptide(L)'
;MVGTFADVVVADAIVKNVPGFDLHVAVDALMKDSFVEPPAISGGAAGKDGLNRYTQFGYIPEDTPRAGESVSRTLDFGFADYSVAQAFHKLANTPEFASRKDELLQKAVELERRATRSPE
;
A
#
# COMPACT_ATOMS: atom_id res chain seq x y z
N MET A 1 -14.83 -0.05 8.76
CA MET A 1 -14.17 -0.59 7.58
C MET A 1 -12.67 -0.62 7.83
N VAL A 2 -12.01 -1.70 7.53
CA VAL A 2 -10.57 -1.84 7.72
C VAL A 2 -9.83 -1.69 6.40
N GLY A 3 -8.53 -1.34 6.46
CA GLY A 3 -7.69 -1.20 5.28
C GLY A 3 -7.83 0.13 4.54
N THR A 4 -7.11 0.25 3.44
CA THR A 4 -7.06 1.45 2.60
C THR A 4 -7.50 1.10 1.17
N PHE A 5 -8.77 0.84 0.98
CA PHE A 5 -9.30 0.46 -0.33
C PHE A 5 -9.16 1.54 -1.40
N ALA A 6 -8.97 2.81 -1.01
CA ALA A 6 -8.61 3.87 -1.95
C ALA A 6 -7.33 3.52 -2.72
N ASP A 7 -6.36 2.86 -2.08
CA ASP A 7 -5.13 2.41 -2.74
C ASP A 7 -5.45 1.43 -3.87
N VAL A 8 -6.36 0.51 -3.62
CA VAL A 8 -6.78 -0.48 -4.63
C VAL A 8 -7.47 0.20 -5.81
N VAL A 9 -8.35 1.17 -5.53
CA VAL A 9 -9.07 1.92 -6.58
C VAL A 9 -8.09 2.72 -7.44
N VAL A 10 -7.17 3.43 -6.82
CA VAL A 10 -6.16 4.23 -7.54
C VAL A 10 -5.24 3.32 -8.34
N ALA A 11 -4.78 2.22 -7.75
CA ALA A 11 -3.94 1.24 -8.45
C ALA A 11 -4.66 0.64 -9.67
N ASP A 12 -5.93 0.29 -9.53
CA ASP A 12 -6.74 -0.22 -10.64
C ASP A 12 -6.88 0.81 -11.77
N ALA A 13 -7.12 2.07 -11.42
CA ALA A 13 -7.20 3.17 -12.39
C ALA A 13 -5.87 3.34 -13.16
N ILE A 14 -4.74 3.23 -12.47
CA ILE A 14 -3.41 3.30 -13.09
C ILE A 14 -3.22 2.13 -14.07
N VAL A 15 -3.50 0.91 -13.63
CA VAL A 15 -3.34 -0.29 -14.46
C VAL A 15 -4.22 -0.23 -15.71
N LYS A 16 -5.41 0.33 -15.59
CA LYS A 16 -6.38 0.47 -16.69
C LYS A 16 -6.19 1.72 -17.55
N ASN A 17 -5.16 2.53 -17.27
CA ASN A 17 -4.90 3.78 -18.00
C ASN A 17 -6.05 4.79 -17.95
N VAL A 18 -6.76 4.87 -16.83
CA VAL A 18 -7.81 5.87 -16.65
C VAL A 18 -7.17 7.26 -16.64
N PRO A 19 -7.59 8.18 -17.53
CA PRO A 19 -7.01 9.53 -17.58
C PRO A 19 -7.64 10.48 -16.58
N GLY A 20 -7.06 11.67 -16.43
CA GLY A 20 -7.70 12.79 -15.73
C GLY A 20 -7.22 13.03 -14.32
N PHE A 21 -6.13 12.40 -13.89
CA PHE A 21 -5.53 12.69 -12.59
C PHE A 21 -4.00 12.72 -12.70
N ASP A 22 -3.35 13.36 -11.70
CA ASP A 22 -1.90 13.50 -11.64
C ASP A 22 -1.27 12.20 -11.12
N LEU A 23 -0.55 11.50 -12.00
CA LEU A 23 0.07 10.22 -11.68
C LEU A 23 1.18 10.35 -10.63
N HIS A 24 1.97 11.43 -10.63
CA HIS A 24 3.01 11.63 -9.62
C HIS A 24 2.41 11.84 -8.24
N VAL A 25 1.35 12.62 -8.13
CA VAL A 25 0.63 12.82 -6.87
C VAL A 25 0.03 11.49 -6.40
N ALA A 26 -0.56 10.73 -7.30
CA ALA A 26 -1.12 9.42 -6.98
C ALA A 26 -0.04 8.46 -6.45
N VAL A 27 1.11 8.40 -7.11
CA VAL A 27 2.24 7.56 -6.66
C VAL A 27 2.72 7.98 -5.28
N ASP A 28 2.86 9.27 -5.02
CA ASP A 28 3.30 9.76 -3.71
C ASP A 28 2.29 9.42 -2.60
N ALA A 29 1.00 9.49 -2.90
CA ALA A 29 -0.05 9.08 -1.96
C ALA A 29 0.01 7.57 -1.68
N LEU A 30 0.15 6.74 -2.72
CA LEU A 30 0.30 5.30 -2.57
C LEU A 30 1.56 4.92 -1.78
N MET A 31 2.67 5.62 -2.01
CA MET A 31 3.92 5.44 -1.25
C MET A 31 3.70 5.75 0.23
N LYS A 32 3.03 6.86 0.53
CA LYS A 32 2.76 7.26 1.91
C LYS A 32 1.91 6.23 2.63
N ASP A 33 0.83 5.79 2.03
CA ASP A 33 -0.07 4.80 2.64
C ASP A 33 0.61 3.43 2.82
N SER A 34 1.52 3.08 1.93
CA SER A 34 2.16 1.77 1.93
C SER A 34 3.39 1.68 2.85
N PHE A 35 4.04 2.80 3.14
CA PHE A 35 5.35 2.80 3.82
C PHE A 35 5.42 3.67 5.08
N VAL A 36 4.39 4.46 5.39
CA VAL A 36 4.40 5.36 6.54
C VAL A 36 3.25 5.04 7.47
N GLU A 37 3.59 4.70 8.74
CA GLU A 37 2.57 4.53 9.78
C GLU A 37 1.81 5.85 9.96
N PRO A 38 0.46 5.82 9.94
CA PRO A 38 -0.31 7.05 10.14
C PRO A 38 -0.16 7.58 11.56
N PRO A 39 -0.30 8.91 11.76
CA PRO A 39 -0.28 9.48 13.09
C PRO A 39 -1.47 9.01 13.93
N ALA A 40 -1.29 8.95 15.24
CA ALA A 40 -2.38 8.71 16.17
C ALA A 40 -3.28 9.94 16.22
N ILE A 41 -4.45 9.87 15.58
CA ILE A 41 -5.43 10.96 15.62
C ILE A 41 -6.72 10.51 16.28
N SER A 42 -7.34 11.43 17.02
CA SER A 42 -8.62 11.18 17.66
C SER A 42 -9.72 11.04 16.60
N GLY A 43 -10.54 10.01 16.71
CA GLY A 43 -11.73 9.84 15.90
C GLY A 43 -11.56 9.11 14.57
N GLY A 44 -10.40 8.54 14.31
CA GLY A 44 -10.26 7.70 13.14
C GLY A 44 -8.85 7.52 12.63
N ALA A 45 -8.68 6.54 11.80
CA ALA A 45 -7.44 6.24 11.12
C ALA A 45 -7.26 7.10 9.87
N ALA A 46 -6.05 7.55 9.66
CA ALA A 46 -5.65 8.23 8.44
C ALA A 46 -4.59 7.38 7.73
N GLY A 47 -5.01 6.25 7.18
CA GLY A 47 -4.10 5.32 6.53
C GLY A 47 -4.13 3.94 7.19
N LYS A 48 -3.01 3.23 7.16
CA LYS A 48 -2.91 1.84 7.65
C LYS A 48 -2.45 1.79 9.10
N ASP A 49 -3.36 1.89 10.05
CA ASP A 49 -3.05 1.63 11.45
C ASP A 49 -2.53 0.21 11.63
N GLY A 50 -1.39 0.09 12.30
CA GLY A 50 -0.72 -1.20 12.47
C GLY A 50 0.30 -1.55 11.39
N LEU A 51 0.58 -0.63 10.49
CA LEU A 51 1.52 -0.86 9.38
C LEU A 51 2.90 -1.31 9.85
N ASN A 52 3.45 -0.69 10.89
CA ASN A 52 4.77 -1.06 11.40
C ASN A 52 4.81 -2.49 11.91
N ARG A 53 3.75 -2.93 12.61
CA ARG A 53 3.63 -4.32 13.08
C ARG A 53 3.48 -5.28 11.90
N TYR A 54 2.62 -4.94 10.94
CA TYR A 54 2.44 -5.71 9.72
C TYR A 54 3.77 -5.88 8.96
N THR A 55 4.53 -4.82 8.82
CA THR A 55 5.82 -4.85 8.14
C THR A 55 6.84 -5.71 8.88
N GLN A 56 6.85 -5.61 10.21
CA GLN A 56 7.79 -6.34 11.07
C GLN A 56 7.49 -7.85 11.12
N PHE A 57 6.22 -8.21 11.32
CA PHE A 57 5.84 -9.60 11.60
C PHE A 57 5.26 -10.35 10.39
N GLY A 58 4.83 -9.65 9.34
CA GLY A 58 4.11 -10.24 8.21
C GLY A 58 2.61 -10.36 8.43
N TYR A 59 2.13 -9.94 9.60
CA TYR A 59 0.73 -9.89 9.98
C TYR A 59 0.56 -8.85 11.08
N ILE A 60 -0.69 -8.51 11.39
CA ILE A 60 -1.00 -7.61 12.49
C ILE A 60 -1.34 -8.45 13.72
N PRO A 61 -0.52 -8.43 14.78
CA PRO A 61 -0.86 -9.09 16.04
C PRO A 61 -2.14 -8.51 16.65
N GLU A 62 -2.90 -9.35 17.35
CA GLU A 62 -4.20 -8.96 17.93
C GLU A 62 -4.07 -7.82 18.96
N ASP A 63 -2.96 -7.74 19.66
CA ASP A 63 -2.67 -6.71 20.67
C ASP A 63 -2.13 -5.40 20.09
N THR A 64 -2.17 -5.23 18.77
CA THR A 64 -1.69 -4.00 18.12
C THR A 64 -2.61 -2.84 18.43
N PRO A 65 -2.11 -1.75 19.05
CA PRO A 65 -2.94 -0.58 19.34
C PRO A 65 -3.60 0.00 18.08
N ARG A 66 -4.87 0.36 18.20
CA ARG A 66 -5.70 0.96 17.14
C ARG A 66 -5.89 0.09 15.88
N ALA A 67 -5.45 -1.15 15.92
CA ALA A 67 -5.56 -2.06 14.79
C ALA A 67 -6.41 -3.29 15.14
N GLY A 68 -7.63 -3.07 15.56
CA GLY A 68 -8.62 -4.15 15.74
C GLY A 68 -8.89 -4.89 14.44
N GLU A 69 -9.63 -6.00 14.51
CA GLU A 69 -9.90 -6.89 13.37
C GLU A 69 -8.60 -7.33 12.67
N SER A 70 -7.64 -7.80 13.43
CA SER A 70 -6.27 -8.04 12.99
C SER A 70 -6.17 -8.97 11.78
N VAL A 71 -6.98 -10.02 11.70
CA VAL A 71 -7.01 -10.95 10.57
C VAL A 71 -7.49 -10.27 9.29
N SER A 72 -8.65 -9.60 9.35
CA SER A 72 -9.19 -8.88 8.20
C SER A 72 -8.23 -7.80 7.74
N ARG A 73 -7.66 -7.06 8.68
CA ARG A 73 -6.72 -5.99 8.39
C ARG A 73 -5.44 -6.53 7.74
N THR A 74 -4.92 -7.66 8.19
CA THR A 74 -3.76 -8.31 7.60
C THR A 74 -4.03 -8.69 6.14
N LEU A 75 -5.18 -9.27 5.86
CA LEU A 75 -5.57 -9.67 4.51
C LEU A 75 -5.77 -8.45 3.60
N ASP A 76 -6.44 -7.42 4.10
CA ASP A 76 -6.68 -6.19 3.34
C ASP A 76 -5.39 -5.45 3.01
N PHE A 77 -4.45 -5.41 3.95
CA PHE A 77 -3.14 -4.81 3.69
C PHE A 77 -2.36 -5.58 2.62
N GLY A 78 -2.40 -6.91 2.67
CA GLY A 78 -1.77 -7.74 1.65
C GLY A 78 -2.37 -7.52 0.27
N PHE A 79 -3.70 -7.44 0.19
CA PHE A 79 -4.39 -7.16 -1.06
C PHE A 79 -4.05 -5.77 -1.62
N ALA A 80 -4.04 -4.75 -0.76
CA ALA A 80 -3.65 -3.40 -1.15
C ALA A 80 -2.19 -3.35 -1.63
N ASP A 81 -1.28 -3.97 -0.89
CA ASP A 81 0.14 -4.02 -1.26
C ASP A 81 0.36 -4.66 -2.63
N TYR A 82 -0.32 -5.77 -2.90
CA TYR A 82 -0.25 -6.43 -4.21
C TYR A 82 -0.76 -5.50 -5.32
N SER A 83 -1.89 -4.85 -5.10
CA SER A 83 -2.50 -3.94 -6.07
C SER A 83 -1.59 -2.76 -6.39
N VAL A 84 -1.01 -2.13 -5.37
CA VAL A 84 -0.07 -1.02 -5.53
C VAL A 84 1.19 -1.47 -6.26
N ALA A 85 1.71 -2.67 -5.95
CA ALA A 85 2.87 -3.22 -6.64
C ALA A 85 2.63 -3.34 -8.15
N GLN A 86 1.45 -3.80 -8.57
CA GLN A 86 1.11 -3.89 -10.00
C GLN A 86 1.11 -2.52 -10.68
N ALA A 87 0.55 -1.51 -10.01
CA ALA A 87 0.57 -0.14 -10.52
C ALA A 87 2.00 0.39 -10.65
N PHE A 88 2.85 0.16 -9.67
CA PHE A 88 4.25 0.61 -9.71
C PHE A 88 5.06 -0.09 -10.80
N HIS A 89 4.87 -1.39 -11.00
CA HIS A 89 5.50 -2.11 -12.11
C HIS A 89 5.10 -1.50 -13.46
N LYS A 90 3.83 -1.21 -13.63
CA LYS A 90 3.35 -0.62 -14.87
C LYS A 90 3.96 0.76 -15.12
N LEU A 91 3.92 1.65 -14.13
CA LEU A 91 4.43 3.01 -14.27
C LEU A 91 5.94 3.07 -14.44
N ALA A 92 6.68 2.14 -13.82
CA ALA A 92 8.13 2.08 -13.94
C ALA A 92 8.61 1.92 -15.39
N ASN A 93 7.80 1.35 -16.25
CA ASN A 93 8.10 1.13 -17.65
C ASN A 93 7.60 2.24 -18.58
N THR A 94 7.09 3.34 -18.02
CA THR A 94 6.60 4.47 -18.79
C THR A 94 7.63 5.60 -18.86
N PRO A 95 7.70 6.39 -19.96
CA PRO A 95 8.62 7.52 -20.05
C PRO A 95 8.41 8.58 -18.97
N GLU A 96 7.16 8.79 -18.52
CA GLU A 96 6.81 9.77 -17.48
C GLU A 96 7.53 9.49 -16.17
N PHE A 97 7.80 8.22 -15.85
CA PHE A 97 8.45 7.80 -14.61
C PHE A 97 9.89 7.33 -14.79
N ALA A 98 10.54 7.69 -15.90
CA ALA A 98 11.91 7.28 -16.17
C ALA A 98 12.88 7.67 -15.04
N SER A 99 12.71 8.85 -14.44
CA SER A 99 13.53 9.34 -13.33
C SER A 99 13.25 8.63 -11.99
N ARG A 100 12.10 7.96 -11.88
CA ARG A 100 11.66 7.25 -10.66
C ARG A 100 11.60 5.74 -10.85
N LYS A 101 12.09 5.23 -11.98
CA LYS A 101 11.98 3.81 -12.34
C LYS A 101 12.55 2.89 -11.27
N ASP A 102 13.77 3.14 -10.81
CA ASP A 102 14.44 2.29 -9.84
C ASP A 102 13.72 2.31 -8.49
N GLU A 103 13.25 3.48 -8.04
CA GLU A 103 12.43 3.63 -6.84
C GLU A 103 11.16 2.79 -6.94
N LEU A 104 10.41 2.93 -8.03
CA LEU A 104 9.15 2.21 -8.22
C LEU A 104 9.37 0.70 -8.27
N LEU A 105 10.38 0.22 -8.96
CA LEU A 105 10.67 -1.21 -9.04
C LEU A 105 11.07 -1.78 -7.68
N GLN A 106 11.92 -1.08 -6.94
CA GLN A 106 12.33 -1.50 -5.60
C GLN A 106 11.15 -1.59 -4.65
N LYS A 107 10.28 -0.58 -4.67
CA LYS A 107 9.08 -0.55 -3.82
C LYS A 107 8.06 -1.60 -4.23
N ALA A 108 7.88 -1.84 -5.54
CA ALA A 108 6.99 -2.88 -6.03
C ALA A 108 7.42 -4.27 -5.55
N VAL A 109 8.71 -4.59 -5.62
CA VAL A 109 9.23 -5.88 -5.14
C VAL A 109 9.00 -6.05 -3.64
N GLU A 110 9.21 -4.99 -2.85
CA GLU A 110 8.96 -5.03 -1.41
C GLU A 110 7.47 -5.27 -1.10
N LEU A 111 6.58 -4.57 -1.80
CA LEU A 111 5.13 -4.75 -1.62
C LEU A 111 4.66 -6.15 -2.00
N GLU A 112 5.16 -6.71 -3.08
CA GLU A 112 4.86 -8.09 -3.46
C GLU A 112 5.33 -9.08 -2.40
N ARG A 113 6.52 -8.88 -1.87
CA ARG A 113 7.05 -9.71 -0.80
C ARG A 113 6.17 -9.67 0.45
N ARG A 114 5.66 -8.50 0.82
CA ARG A 114 4.72 -8.37 1.94
C ARG A 114 3.41 -9.10 1.66
N ALA A 115 2.85 -8.91 0.45
CA ALA A 115 1.57 -9.47 0.06
C ALA A 115 1.56 -11.00 0.02
N THR A 116 2.71 -11.61 -0.30
CA THR A 116 2.83 -13.06 -0.45
C THR A 116 3.42 -13.75 0.78
N ARG A 117 3.82 -12.98 1.79
CA ARG A 117 4.41 -13.53 3.01
C ARG A 117 3.33 -14.22 3.84
N SER A 118 3.50 -15.52 4.11
CA SER A 118 2.62 -16.24 5.01
C SER A 118 3.05 -16.00 6.45
N PRO A 119 2.12 -15.74 7.38
CA PRO A 119 2.43 -15.73 8.81
C PRO A 119 2.80 -17.15 9.24
N GLU A 120 3.92 -17.29 9.94
CA GLU A 120 4.35 -18.54 10.58
C GLU A 120 3.95 -18.58 12.05
#